data_415853866fb86f66d0c731888b3150ca
#
_entry.id   415853866fb86f66d0c731888b3150ca
#
_cell.length_a   1.000
_cell.length_b   1.000
_cell.length_c   1.000
_cell.angle_alpha   90.00
_cell.angle_beta   90.00
_cell.angle_gamma   90.00
#
_symmetry.space_group_name_H-M   'P 1'
#
loop_
_entity.id
_entity.type
_entity.pdbx_description
1 polymer ?
#
loop_
_entity_poly.entity_id
_entity_poly.type
_entity_poly.pdbx_seq_one_letter_code
_entity_poly.pdbx_strand_id
1 'polypeptide(L)'
;MTKTRKTIGVMVGGITDDFTRFLCKGLRKAAKEQDVNMVVLPGKFLDRDYAQNTDIMYEYQYDTLFSSVQKGRLDGIIVAANCIGCYTTKERMVEFMHHYDGIPCVLVSSDLEGYVNVSYDNDRGIRQGIDYLVQDLHYTKIGMVGGPKENSDAMERKATFESALWKNGILPQEKRYVEGLSLIHI
;
A
#
# COMPACT_ATOMS: atom_id res chain seq x y z
N MET A 1 -4.01 -39.21 -8.05
CA MET A 1 -4.56 -38.05 -7.29
C MET A 1 -4.41 -36.81 -8.17
N THR A 2 -5.49 -36.25 -8.65
CA THR A 2 -5.46 -34.97 -9.38
C THR A 2 -5.02 -33.91 -8.41
N LYS A 3 -3.88 -33.26 -8.64
CA LYS A 3 -3.36 -32.16 -7.84
C LYS A 3 -4.38 -31.01 -7.92
N THR A 4 -5.13 -30.78 -6.86
CA THR A 4 -6.07 -29.66 -6.81
C THR A 4 -5.26 -28.37 -6.94
N ARG A 5 -5.62 -27.52 -7.91
CA ARG A 5 -4.96 -26.23 -8.14
C ARG A 5 -5.15 -25.35 -6.91
N LYS A 6 -4.08 -24.81 -6.36
CA LYS A 6 -4.14 -23.88 -5.23
C LYS A 6 -4.84 -22.60 -5.60
N THR A 7 -5.50 -21.97 -4.61
CA THR A 7 -6.23 -20.72 -4.77
C THR A 7 -5.67 -19.66 -3.82
N ILE A 8 -5.24 -18.54 -4.38
CA ILE A 8 -4.67 -17.40 -3.65
C ILE A 8 -5.67 -16.24 -3.69
N GLY A 9 -6.00 -15.71 -2.50
CA GLY A 9 -6.79 -14.49 -2.35
C GLY A 9 -5.90 -13.24 -2.47
N VAL A 10 -6.40 -12.20 -3.11
CA VAL A 10 -5.71 -10.90 -3.21
C VAL A 10 -6.64 -9.83 -2.67
N MET A 11 -6.32 -9.30 -1.50
CA MET A 11 -7.10 -8.28 -0.80
C MET A 11 -6.56 -6.89 -1.16
N VAL A 12 -7.43 -6.02 -1.66
CA VAL A 12 -7.07 -4.68 -2.16
C VAL A 12 -8.14 -3.66 -1.77
N GLY A 13 -7.76 -2.39 -1.66
CA GLY A 13 -8.67 -1.30 -1.29
C GLY A 13 -9.62 -0.84 -2.41
N GLY A 14 -9.45 -1.36 -3.62
CA GLY A 14 -10.27 -1.05 -4.79
C GLY A 14 -9.66 -1.67 -6.03
N ILE A 15 -10.27 -1.48 -7.21
CA ILE A 15 -9.76 -2.03 -8.48
C ILE A 15 -9.61 -0.97 -9.57
N THR A 16 -9.92 0.27 -9.28
CA THR A 16 -9.96 1.35 -10.25
C THR A 16 -8.67 2.18 -10.29
N ASP A 17 -7.87 2.12 -9.23
CA ASP A 17 -6.59 2.84 -9.14
C ASP A 17 -5.45 2.10 -9.87
N ASP A 18 -4.46 2.86 -10.29
CA ASP A 18 -3.34 2.32 -11.06
C ASP A 18 -2.47 1.36 -10.26
N PHE A 19 -2.27 1.62 -8.95
CA PHE A 19 -1.50 0.72 -8.08
C PHE A 19 -2.11 -0.69 -8.09
N THR A 20 -3.40 -0.80 -7.79
CA THR A 20 -4.11 -2.09 -7.77
C THR A 20 -4.12 -2.76 -9.15
N ARG A 21 -4.31 -1.97 -10.22
CA ARG A 21 -4.29 -2.51 -11.58
C ARG A 21 -2.93 -3.12 -11.94
N PHE A 22 -1.81 -2.45 -11.62
CA PHE A 22 -0.48 -2.97 -11.88
C PHE A 22 -0.15 -4.17 -10.98
N LEU A 23 -0.51 -4.12 -9.70
CA LEU A 23 -0.37 -5.23 -8.78
C LEU A 23 -1.10 -6.47 -9.29
N CYS A 24 -2.39 -6.35 -9.60
CA CYS A 24 -3.20 -7.46 -10.10
C CYS A 24 -2.70 -7.98 -11.46
N LYS A 25 -2.17 -7.12 -12.34
CA LYS A 25 -1.56 -7.54 -13.60
C LYS A 25 -0.33 -8.41 -13.38
N GLY A 26 0.56 -8.00 -12.45
CA GLY A 26 1.74 -8.78 -12.08
C GLY A 26 1.38 -10.12 -11.44
N LEU A 27 0.48 -10.10 -10.47
CA LEU A 27 0.00 -11.29 -9.77
C LEU A 27 -0.69 -12.28 -10.71
N ARG A 28 -1.51 -11.80 -11.67
CA ARG A 28 -2.14 -12.65 -12.68
C ARG A 28 -1.12 -13.35 -13.58
N LYS A 29 -0.03 -12.67 -13.93
CA LYS A 29 1.06 -13.28 -14.69
C LYS A 29 1.71 -14.40 -13.86
N ALA A 30 2.10 -14.10 -12.62
CA ALA A 30 2.69 -15.09 -11.72
C ALA A 30 1.76 -16.28 -11.44
N ALA A 31 0.45 -16.03 -11.24
CA ALA A 31 -0.54 -17.08 -11.03
C ALA A 31 -0.62 -18.06 -12.20
N LYS A 32 -0.52 -17.55 -13.45
CA LYS A 32 -0.46 -18.41 -14.65
C LYS A 32 0.81 -19.23 -14.69
N GLU A 33 1.96 -18.63 -14.38
CA GLU A 33 3.26 -19.30 -14.40
C GLU A 33 3.36 -20.38 -13.32
N GLN A 34 2.71 -20.18 -12.18
CA GLN A 34 2.72 -21.10 -11.04
C GLN A 34 1.52 -22.09 -11.03
N ASP A 35 0.66 -22.02 -12.05
CA ASP A 35 -0.55 -22.85 -12.14
C ASP A 35 -1.44 -22.78 -10.89
N VAL A 36 -1.72 -21.55 -10.41
CA VAL A 36 -2.61 -21.27 -9.27
C VAL A 36 -3.82 -20.44 -9.71
N ASN A 37 -4.93 -20.60 -9.00
CA ASN A 37 -6.08 -19.70 -9.13
C ASN A 37 -5.84 -18.42 -8.34
N MET A 38 -6.35 -17.32 -8.84
CA MET A 38 -6.32 -16.01 -8.17
C MET A 38 -7.74 -15.47 -8.02
N VAL A 39 -8.11 -15.11 -6.80
CA VAL A 39 -9.38 -14.45 -6.47
C VAL A 39 -9.07 -13.07 -5.92
N VAL A 40 -9.57 -12.02 -6.55
CA VAL A 40 -9.42 -10.65 -6.08
C VAL A 40 -10.59 -10.28 -5.19
N LEU A 41 -10.31 -9.72 -4.04
CA LEU A 41 -11.26 -9.29 -3.00
C LEU A 41 -11.14 -7.76 -2.87
N PRO A 42 -11.89 -6.99 -3.67
CA PRO A 42 -11.83 -5.54 -3.66
C PRO A 42 -12.73 -4.98 -2.57
N GLY A 43 -12.18 -4.83 -1.37
CA GLY A 43 -12.82 -4.08 -0.29
C GLY A 43 -12.61 -2.58 -0.44
N LYS A 44 -12.51 -1.89 0.67
CA LYS A 44 -12.19 -0.46 0.73
C LYS A 44 -11.11 -0.21 1.77
N PHE A 45 -11.16 0.93 2.42
CA PHE A 45 -10.16 1.39 3.38
C PHE A 45 -10.69 1.18 4.79
N LEU A 46 -9.93 0.50 5.63
CA LEU A 46 -10.28 0.35 7.04
C LEU A 46 -10.35 1.71 7.73
N ASP A 47 -11.32 1.86 8.64
CA ASP A 47 -11.52 3.01 9.51
C ASP A 47 -11.65 4.37 8.77
N ARG A 48 -11.87 4.38 7.46
CA ARG A 48 -12.15 5.59 6.72
C ARG A 48 -13.50 6.17 7.15
N ASP A 49 -13.53 7.46 7.45
CA ASP A 49 -14.79 8.17 7.68
C ASP A 49 -15.52 8.45 6.35
N TYR A 50 -16.51 7.63 6.07
CA TYR A 50 -17.35 7.79 4.89
C TYR A 50 -18.56 8.71 5.12
N ALA A 51 -18.85 9.10 6.38
CA ALA A 51 -20.05 9.87 6.72
C ALA A 51 -20.05 11.30 6.17
N GLN A 52 -18.87 11.83 5.88
CA GLN A 52 -18.72 13.22 5.39
C GLN A 52 -19.04 13.39 3.89
N ASN A 53 -19.19 12.29 3.14
CA ASN A 53 -19.51 12.34 1.72
C ASN A 53 -20.65 11.38 1.40
N THR A 54 -21.82 11.94 1.06
CA THR A 54 -23.04 11.18 0.79
C THR A 54 -22.91 10.24 -0.41
N ASP A 55 -22.04 10.55 -1.38
CA ASP A 55 -21.89 9.74 -2.59
C ASP A 55 -21.15 8.43 -2.32
N ILE A 56 -20.34 8.37 -1.26
CA ILE A 56 -19.52 7.22 -0.92
C ILE A 56 -19.83 6.65 0.48
N MET A 57 -20.82 7.20 1.19
CA MET A 57 -21.12 6.81 2.57
C MET A 57 -21.43 5.30 2.75
N TYR A 58 -21.83 4.61 1.70
CA TYR A 58 -22.11 3.17 1.71
C TYR A 58 -20.88 2.30 1.44
N GLU A 59 -19.74 2.87 1.07
CA GLU A 59 -18.56 2.11 0.63
C GLU A 59 -17.96 1.23 1.73
N TYR A 60 -18.19 1.52 3.02
CA TYR A 60 -17.78 0.63 4.12
C TYR A 60 -18.31 -0.80 3.98
N GLN A 61 -19.42 -0.99 3.25
CA GLN A 61 -20.02 -2.31 3.04
C GLN A 61 -19.12 -3.23 2.20
N TYR A 62 -18.22 -2.68 1.39
CA TYR A 62 -17.28 -3.48 0.59
C TYR A 62 -16.27 -4.24 1.45
N ASP A 63 -16.00 -3.79 2.68
CA ASP A 63 -15.10 -4.47 3.61
C ASP A 63 -15.64 -5.83 4.07
N THR A 64 -16.94 -6.09 3.90
CA THR A 64 -17.53 -7.41 4.11
C THR A 64 -16.92 -8.48 3.19
N LEU A 65 -16.33 -8.09 2.05
CA LEU A 65 -15.61 -9.01 1.18
C LEU A 65 -14.38 -9.61 1.86
N PHE A 66 -13.74 -8.86 2.74
CA PHE A 66 -12.59 -9.35 3.50
C PHE A 66 -12.99 -10.46 4.48
N SER A 67 -14.17 -10.38 5.10
CA SER A 67 -14.68 -11.43 5.98
C SER A 67 -15.07 -12.71 5.25
N SER A 68 -15.16 -12.68 3.91
CA SER A 68 -15.38 -13.89 3.11
C SER A 68 -14.16 -14.81 3.05
N VAL A 69 -12.99 -14.31 3.43
CA VAL A 69 -11.74 -15.08 3.53
C VAL A 69 -11.81 -15.99 4.74
N GLN A 70 -11.86 -17.29 4.50
CA GLN A 70 -11.97 -18.31 5.53
C GLN A 70 -10.86 -19.34 5.41
N LYS A 71 -10.37 -19.82 6.55
CA LYS A 71 -9.41 -20.94 6.60
C LYS A 71 -9.95 -22.16 5.86
N GLY A 72 -9.13 -22.72 4.98
CA GLY A 72 -9.48 -23.91 4.20
C GLY A 72 -10.18 -23.62 2.86
N ARG A 73 -10.57 -22.38 2.58
CA ARG A 73 -11.07 -21.97 1.25
C ARG A 73 -10.00 -21.39 0.35
N LEU A 74 -8.99 -20.76 0.96
CA LEU A 74 -7.84 -20.20 0.27
C LEU A 74 -6.57 -20.89 0.80
N ASP A 75 -5.63 -21.17 -0.08
CA ASP A 75 -4.32 -21.73 0.26
C ASP A 75 -3.33 -20.67 0.71
N GLY A 76 -3.63 -19.40 0.48
CA GLY A 76 -2.86 -18.25 0.93
C GLY A 76 -3.53 -16.95 0.53
N ILE A 77 -3.07 -15.85 1.13
CA ILE A 77 -3.55 -14.50 0.82
C ILE A 77 -2.39 -13.54 0.56
N ILE A 78 -2.63 -12.59 -0.31
CA ILE A 78 -1.78 -11.42 -0.55
C ILE A 78 -2.61 -10.19 -0.16
N VAL A 79 -2.09 -9.36 0.73
CA VAL A 79 -2.82 -8.22 1.28
C VAL A 79 -2.07 -6.92 0.92
N ALA A 80 -2.72 -6.03 0.19
CA ALA A 80 -2.22 -4.68 -0.07
C ALA A 80 -2.38 -3.81 1.20
N ALA A 81 -1.59 -4.13 2.23
CA ALA A 81 -1.79 -3.66 3.60
C ALA A 81 -1.76 -2.14 3.72
N ASN A 82 -0.79 -1.47 3.10
CA ASN A 82 -0.68 -0.01 3.16
C ASN A 82 -1.82 0.69 2.40
N CYS A 83 -2.38 0.06 1.37
CA CYS A 83 -3.55 0.58 0.66
C CYS A 83 -4.81 0.45 1.52
N ILE A 84 -5.08 -0.75 2.05
CA ILE A 84 -6.26 -1.03 2.88
C ILE A 84 -6.21 -0.24 4.19
N GLY A 85 -5.03 -0.14 4.80
CA GLY A 85 -4.78 0.48 6.09
C GLY A 85 -4.40 1.97 6.06
N CYS A 86 -4.57 2.67 4.92
CA CYS A 86 -4.08 4.05 4.80
C CYS A 86 -4.80 5.08 5.70
N TYR A 87 -5.92 4.72 6.31
CA TYR A 87 -6.68 5.55 7.26
C TYR A 87 -6.75 4.93 8.65
N THR A 88 -6.02 3.85 8.92
CA THR A 88 -6.05 3.16 10.21
C THR A 88 -4.68 3.15 10.89
N THR A 89 -4.66 2.83 12.18
CA THR A 89 -3.40 2.69 12.93
C THR A 89 -2.76 1.34 12.69
N LYS A 90 -1.48 1.25 13.04
CA LYS A 90 -0.72 -0.01 12.97
C LYS A 90 -1.35 -1.11 13.83
N GLU A 91 -1.82 -0.75 15.03
CA GLU A 91 -2.47 -1.67 15.98
C GLU A 91 -3.76 -2.23 15.39
N ARG A 92 -4.58 -1.39 14.78
CA ARG A 92 -5.81 -1.82 14.11
C ARG A 92 -5.52 -2.71 12.90
N MET A 93 -4.46 -2.42 12.16
CA MET A 93 -4.04 -3.28 11.04
C MET A 93 -3.55 -4.65 11.52
N VAL A 94 -2.85 -4.72 12.66
CA VAL A 94 -2.47 -5.98 13.31
C VAL A 94 -3.71 -6.76 13.72
N GLU A 95 -4.69 -6.11 14.37
CA GLU A 95 -5.95 -6.73 14.76
C GLU A 95 -6.72 -7.27 13.54
N PHE A 96 -6.77 -6.50 12.46
CA PHE A 96 -7.37 -6.95 11.20
C PHE A 96 -6.67 -8.20 10.66
N MET A 97 -5.35 -8.24 10.69
CA MET A 97 -4.58 -9.39 10.21
C MET A 97 -4.78 -10.65 11.05
N HIS A 98 -5.04 -10.54 12.35
CA HIS A 98 -5.33 -11.69 13.23
C HIS A 98 -6.57 -12.49 12.81
N HIS A 99 -7.51 -11.89 12.06
CA HIS A 99 -8.65 -12.65 11.50
C HIS A 99 -8.21 -13.72 10.49
N TYR A 100 -7.00 -13.62 9.97
CA TYR A 100 -6.45 -14.53 8.97
C TYR A 100 -5.36 -15.45 9.51
N ASP A 101 -5.21 -15.52 10.84
CA ASP A 101 -4.21 -16.38 11.49
C ASP A 101 -4.34 -17.83 11.01
N GLY A 102 -3.18 -18.38 10.65
CA GLY A 102 -3.08 -19.75 10.12
C GLY A 102 -3.39 -19.88 8.62
N ILE A 103 -3.62 -18.76 7.90
CA ILE A 103 -3.57 -18.71 6.44
C ILE A 103 -2.21 -18.13 6.03
N PRO A 104 -1.42 -18.80 5.17
CA PRO A 104 -0.19 -18.24 4.65
C PRO A 104 -0.43 -16.86 4.03
N CYS A 105 0.30 -15.85 4.48
CA CYS A 105 0.05 -14.46 4.13
C CYS A 105 1.33 -13.75 3.66
N VAL A 106 1.20 -12.95 2.62
CA VAL A 106 2.20 -11.98 2.15
C VAL A 106 1.57 -10.60 2.15
N LEU A 107 2.23 -9.65 2.80
CA LEU A 107 1.84 -8.24 2.78
C LEU A 107 2.53 -7.49 1.64
N VAL A 108 1.85 -6.52 1.07
CA VAL A 108 2.43 -5.59 0.10
C VAL A 108 2.45 -4.19 0.71
N SER A 109 3.63 -3.58 0.71
CA SER A 109 3.90 -2.25 1.28
C SER A 109 3.43 -2.16 2.74
N SER A 110 4.10 -2.89 3.63
CA SER A 110 3.76 -2.93 5.06
C SER A 110 5.03 -2.89 5.91
N ASP A 111 4.89 -2.40 7.13
CA ASP A 111 5.92 -2.42 8.17
C ASP A 111 5.53 -3.32 9.36
N LEU A 112 4.50 -4.16 9.20
CA LEU A 112 4.05 -5.07 10.24
C LEU A 112 5.06 -6.19 10.47
N GLU A 113 5.53 -6.32 11.70
CA GLU A 113 6.44 -7.38 12.12
C GLU A 113 5.74 -8.75 12.11
N GLY A 114 6.52 -9.79 11.86
CA GLY A 114 6.03 -11.18 11.85
C GLY A 114 5.40 -11.64 10.53
N TYR A 115 5.27 -10.77 9.54
CA TYR A 115 4.73 -11.10 8.22
C TYR A 115 5.81 -11.04 7.13
N VAL A 116 5.69 -11.90 6.12
CA VAL A 116 6.45 -11.75 4.89
C VAL A 116 5.93 -10.51 4.16
N ASN A 117 6.83 -9.58 3.82
CA ASN A 117 6.46 -8.34 3.17
C ASN A 117 7.21 -8.12 1.87
N VAL A 118 6.53 -7.53 0.88
CA VAL A 118 7.10 -7.04 -0.38
C VAL A 118 6.84 -5.55 -0.47
N SER A 119 7.89 -4.75 -0.39
CA SER A 119 7.81 -3.29 -0.41
C SER A 119 8.63 -2.68 -1.54
N TYR A 120 8.33 -1.44 -1.87
CA TYR A 120 9.17 -0.61 -2.71
C TYR A 120 10.39 -0.13 -1.92
N ASP A 121 11.50 0.01 -2.60
CA ASP A 121 12.68 0.71 -2.07
C ASP A 121 12.46 2.23 -2.18
N ASN A 122 11.66 2.77 -1.26
CA ASN A 122 11.32 4.19 -1.19
C ASN A 122 12.58 5.04 -0.98
N ASP A 123 13.50 4.58 -0.12
CA ASP A 123 14.73 5.30 0.21
C ASP A 123 15.58 5.51 -1.05
N ARG A 124 15.86 4.45 -1.77
CA ARG A 124 16.66 4.52 -2.99
C ARG A 124 15.99 5.39 -4.06
N GLY A 125 14.70 5.23 -4.28
CA GLY A 125 13.97 6.00 -5.29
C GLY A 125 14.00 7.50 -5.04
N ILE A 126 13.72 7.92 -3.80
CA ILE A 126 13.75 9.34 -3.42
C ILE A 126 15.16 9.92 -3.48
N ARG A 127 16.17 9.20 -2.98
CA ARG A 127 17.57 9.66 -3.04
C ARG A 127 18.03 9.88 -4.48
N GLN A 128 17.79 8.91 -5.35
CA GLN A 128 18.13 9.05 -6.77
C GLN A 128 17.43 10.23 -7.42
N GLY A 129 16.15 10.45 -7.11
CA GLY A 129 15.42 11.61 -7.63
C GLY A 129 15.98 12.94 -7.16
N ILE A 130 16.31 13.06 -5.87
CA ILE A 130 16.93 14.30 -5.32
C ILE A 130 18.34 14.50 -5.86
N ASP A 131 19.17 13.46 -5.89
CA ASP A 131 20.53 13.54 -6.44
C ASP A 131 20.47 14.02 -7.90
N TYR A 132 19.59 13.50 -8.74
CA TYR A 132 19.38 13.94 -10.11
C TYR A 132 18.95 15.41 -10.19
N LEU A 133 17.96 15.83 -9.39
CA LEU A 133 17.50 17.23 -9.40
C LEU A 133 18.60 18.22 -8.99
N VAL A 134 19.47 17.83 -8.05
CA VAL A 134 20.51 18.72 -7.54
C VAL A 134 21.79 18.66 -8.39
N GLN A 135 22.29 17.45 -8.69
CA GLN A 135 23.60 17.25 -9.29
C GLN A 135 23.55 17.43 -10.80
N ASP A 136 22.50 16.93 -11.46
CA ASP A 136 22.37 16.98 -12.91
C ASP A 136 21.61 18.24 -13.37
N LEU A 137 20.53 18.61 -12.69
CA LEU A 137 19.68 19.75 -13.08
C LEU A 137 19.98 21.04 -12.30
N HIS A 138 20.86 20.99 -11.30
CA HIS A 138 21.30 22.11 -10.47
C HIS A 138 20.18 22.88 -9.76
N TYR A 139 19.08 22.20 -9.42
CA TYR A 139 18.00 22.81 -8.66
C TYR A 139 18.37 22.91 -7.16
N THR A 140 18.10 24.08 -6.57
CA THR A 140 18.32 24.36 -5.15
C THR A 140 17.03 24.59 -4.36
N LYS A 141 15.91 24.75 -5.08
CA LYS A 141 14.59 25.00 -4.47
C LYS A 141 13.68 23.83 -4.80
N ILE A 142 13.75 22.79 -3.97
CA ILE A 142 13.01 21.54 -4.17
C ILE A 142 11.96 21.43 -3.07
N GLY A 143 10.74 21.08 -3.43
CA GLY A 143 9.64 20.78 -2.53
C GLY A 143 9.10 19.38 -2.77
N MET A 144 8.31 18.89 -1.83
CA MET A 144 7.67 17.58 -1.91
C MET A 144 6.18 17.69 -1.58
N VAL A 145 5.37 17.04 -2.37
CA VAL A 145 3.98 16.72 -2.02
C VAL A 145 3.99 15.29 -1.48
N GLY A 146 3.75 15.13 -0.20
CA GLY A 146 3.74 13.83 0.49
C GLY A 146 2.34 13.29 0.70
N GLY A 147 2.25 12.11 1.28
CA GLY A 147 0.98 11.48 1.70
C GLY A 147 0.62 11.77 3.15
N PRO A 148 -0.47 11.15 3.64
CA PRO A 148 -0.93 11.28 5.02
C PRO A 148 0.12 10.85 6.04
N LYS A 149 0.13 11.51 7.20
CA LYS A 149 1.09 11.25 8.29
C LYS A 149 0.94 9.86 8.92
N GLU A 150 -0.24 9.29 8.80
CA GLU A 150 -0.55 7.94 9.30
C GLU A 150 -0.01 6.84 8.39
N ASN A 151 0.40 7.19 7.17
CA ASN A 151 0.91 6.24 6.19
C ASN A 151 2.44 6.08 6.34
N SER A 152 2.89 4.87 6.67
CA SER A 152 4.30 4.56 6.90
C SER A 152 5.20 4.83 5.69
N ASP A 153 4.75 4.50 4.47
CA ASP A 153 5.49 4.79 3.23
C ASP A 153 5.64 6.31 3.00
N ALA A 154 4.61 7.09 3.35
CA ALA A 154 4.66 8.55 3.21
C ALA A 154 5.66 9.16 4.20
N MET A 155 5.69 8.65 5.42
CA MET A 155 6.64 9.08 6.46
C MET A 155 8.08 8.71 6.09
N GLU A 156 8.30 7.49 5.62
CA GLU A 156 9.62 7.05 5.14
C GLU A 156 10.11 7.94 3.99
N ARG A 157 9.24 8.20 3.00
CA ARG A 157 9.57 9.08 1.87
C ARG A 157 9.92 10.50 2.31
N LYS A 158 9.19 11.06 3.30
CA LYS A 158 9.49 12.38 3.85
C LYS A 158 10.86 12.40 4.54
N ALA A 159 11.13 11.46 5.41
CA ALA A 159 12.40 11.36 6.12
C ALA A 159 13.58 11.21 5.13
N THR A 160 13.41 10.38 4.12
CA THR A 160 14.41 10.20 3.06
C THR A 160 14.60 11.47 2.24
N PHE A 161 13.52 12.17 1.88
CA PHE A 161 13.57 13.45 1.17
C PHE A 161 14.41 14.48 1.95
N GLU A 162 14.12 14.67 3.23
CA GLU A 162 14.85 15.59 4.10
C GLU A 162 16.34 15.20 4.20
N SER A 163 16.63 13.93 4.45
CA SER A 163 17.97 13.39 4.53
C SER A 163 18.76 13.57 3.20
N ALA A 164 18.10 13.33 2.06
CA ALA A 164 18.73 13.49 0.75
C ALA A 164 19.04 14.96 0.42
N LEU A 165 18.16 15.90 0.80
CA LEU A 165 18.44 17.34 0.69
C LEU A 165 19.67 17.74 1.53
N TRP A 166 19.71 17.31 2.79
CA TRP A 166 20.86 17.54 3.67
C TRP A 166 22.17 17.05 3.07
N LYS A 167 22.19 15.83 2.56
CA LYS A 167 23.34 15.24 1.89
C LYS A 167 23.85 16.08 0.72
N ASN A 168 22.93 16.74 0.02
CA ASN A 168 23.23 17.63 -1.11
C ASN A 168 23.45 19.10 -0.70
N GLY A 169 23.62 19.41 0.60
CA GLY A 169 23.87 20.75 1.10
C GLY A 169 22.67 21.69 1.09
N ILE A 170 21.45 21.16 0.92
CA ILE A 170 20.22 21.94 0.92
C ILE A 170 19.50 21.73 2.25
N LEU A 171 19.23 22.84 2.97
CA LEU A 171 18.45 22.82 4.20
C LEU A 171 16.98 22.53 3.90
N PRO A 172 16.41 21.43 4.45
CA PRO A 172 14.97 21.18 4.37
C PRO A 172 14.20 22.35 5.00
N GLN A 173 13.09 22.72 4.38
CA GLN A 173 12.21 23.79 4.89
C GLN A 173 10.80 23.24 4.93
N GLU A 174 10.15 23.32 6.10
CA GLU A 174 8.78 22.80 6.31
C GLU A 174 7.79 23.35 5.28
N LYS A 175 7.89 24.63 4.92
CA LYS A 175 7.04 25.28 3.90
C LYS A 175 7.17 24.69 2.49
N ARG A 176 8.15 23.84 2.25
CA ARG A 176 8.36 23.13 0.97
C ARG A 176 7.87 21.69 1.01
N TYR A 177 7.26 21.30 2.12
CA TYR A 177 6.56 20.04 2.25
C TYR A 177 5.06 20.31 2.39
N VAL A 178 4.27 19.69 1.52
CA VAL A 178 2.82 19.78 1.57
C VAL A 178 2.27 18.37 1.68
N GLU A 179 1.41 18.17 2.66
CA GLU A 179 0.67 16.93 2.78
C GLU A 179 -0.45 16.92 1.74
N GLY A 180 -0.37 15.97 0.80
CA GLY A 180 -1.38 15.77 -0.23
C GLY A 180 -2.33 14.67 0.20
N LEU A 181 -3.63 14.91 0.06
CA LEU A 181 -4.61 13.84 0.04
C LEU A 181 -4.45 13.08 -1.28
N SER A 182 -4.70 11.76 -1.26
CA SER A 182 -4.61 10.92 -2.44
C SER A 182 -5.30 11.56 -3.65
N LEU A 183 -4.65 11.53 -4.82
CA LEU A 183 -5.18 12.05 -6.10
C LEU A 183 -6.52 11.42 -6.54
N ILE A 184 -7.06 10.48 -5.76
CA ILE A 184 -8.37 9.86 -5.99
C ILE A 184 -9.54 10.82 -5.66
N HIS A 185 -9.24 12.02 -5.16
CA HIS A 185 -10.24 12.99 -4.70
C HIS A 185 -10.17 14.35 -5.42
N ILE A 186 -9.56 14.41 -6.62
CA ILE A 186 -9.67 15.58 -7.52
C ILE A 186 -10.66 15.24 -8.61
#